data_f440ce712d5668c786cd9d6152919b64
#
_entry.id   f440ce712d5668c786cd9d6152919b64
#
_cell.length_a   1.000
_cell.length_b   1.000
_cell.length_c   1.000
_cell.angle_alpha   90.00
_cell.angle_beta   90.00
_cell.angle_gamma   90.00
#
_symmetry.space_group_name_H-M   'P 1'
#
loop_
_entity.id
_entity.type
_entity.pdbx_description
1 polymer ?
#
loop_
_entity_poly.entity_id
_entity_poly.type
_entity_poly.pdbx_seq_one_letter_code
_entity_poly.pdbx_strand_id
1 'polypeptide(L)'
;DADMDQAVDAAMGAAYGSAGERCMAISAVLAVGDDTADRFVEQLAPKVRALKIGQYDEPGVEMGPVITAESKARIEGYIDQGEKDGADVVVDGRGLKLQGYEDGFFVGGTLLDRVTPDMSVYRDEIFGPVLSVLRPQSYDEARQLVMDHEYGNGTAIFTRDGDAARDFATSINIGMVGVNVPIPVPVAYHSFGGWKASMFGDHSIHGMEGVRFYTRLKTVTARWPSGIKEGAVFNFSAGSEVQ
;
A
#
# COMPACT_ATOMS: atom_id res chain seq x y z
N ASP A 1 6.32 16.94 -11.52
CA ASP A 1 6.09 18.12 -10.66
C ASP A 1 6.23 17.80 -9.16
N ALA A 2 6.40 16.53 -8.81
CA ALA A 2 6.66 16.10 -7.44
C ALA A 2 7.92 16.76 -6.85
N ASP A 3 7.95 16.90 -5.52
CA ASP A 3 9.21 17.13 -4.81
C ASP A 3 10.02 15.82 -4.85
N MET A 4 11.08 15.80 -5.65
CA MET A 4 11.83 14.58 -5.90
C MET A 4 12.55 14.09 -4.64
N ASP A 5 13.12 15.00 -3.86
CA ASP A 5 13.82 14.62 -2.62
C ASP A 5 12.84 13.98 -1.62
N GLN A 6 11.65 14.59 -1.46
CA GLN A 6 10.59 14.03 -0.63
C GLN A 6 10.11 12.66 -1.15
N ALA A 7 9.91 12.51 -2.46
CA ALA A 7 9.44 11.26 -3.06
C ALA A 7 10.46 10.12 -2.89
N VAL A 8 11.74 10.41 -3.08
CA VAL A 8 12.83 9.45 -2.89
C VAL A 8 12.97 9.02 -1.43
N ASP A 9 12.95 9.96 -0.49
CA ASP A 9 13.04 9.64 0.94
C ASP A 9 11.82 8.86 1.42
N ALA A 10 10.63 9.22 0.94
CA ALA A 10 9.40 8.48 1.20
C ALA A 10 9.47 7.05 0.65
N ALA A 11 9.97 6.87 -0.56
CA ALA A 11 10.14 5.55 -1.18
C ALA A 11 11.16 4.69 -0.40
N MET A 12 12.29 5.26 0.04
CA MET A 12 13.25 4.55 0.88
C MET A 12 12.61 3.95 2.11
N GLY A 13 11.93 4.77 2.91
CA GLY A 13 11.30 4.32 4.14
C GLY A 13 10.15 3.35 3.92
N ALA A 14 9.36 3.56 2.87
CA ALA A 14 8.16 2.77 2.60
C ALA A 14 8.47 1.42 1.92
N ALA A 15 9.50 1.34 1.08
CA ALA A 15 9.85 0.10 0.37
C ALA A 15 10.76 -0.82 1.19
N TYR A 16 11.76 -0.24 1.87
CA TYR A 16 12.82 -1.03 2.51
C TYR A 16 12.68 -1.12 4.04
N GLY A 17 11.88 -0.26 4.66
CA GLY A 17 11.60 -0.33 6.09
C GLY A 17 11.06 -1.72 6.49
N SER A 18 11.58 -2.31 7.57
CA SER A 18 11.28 -3.68 8.01
C SER A 18 11.52 -4.74 6.93
N ALA A 19 12.57 -4.58 6.13
CA ALA A 19 12.91 -5.45 5.00
C ALA A 19 11.78 -5.61 3.97
N GLY A 20 10.93 -4.58 3.82
CA GLY A 20 9.76 -4.63 2.92
C GLY A 20 8.65 -5.59 3.37
N GLU A 21 8.77 -6.19 4.55
CA GLU A 21 7.80 -7.15 5.11
C GLU A 21 6.77 -6.43 6.00
N ARG A 22 6.11 -5.42 5.45
CA ARG A 22 4.97 -4.73 6.07
C ARG A 22 3.76 -4.76 5.14
N CYS A 23 2.57 -4.92 5.72
CA CYS A 23 1.30 -4.93 4.97
C CYS A 23 1.07 -3.70 4.08
N MET A 24 1.73 -2.58 4.37
CA MET A 24 1.64 -1.32 3.62
C MET A 24 2.98 -0.88 3.01
N ALA A 25 3.99 -1.76 2.97
CA ALA A 25 5.20 -1.47 2.20
C ALA A 25 4.84 -1.27 0.72
N ILE A 26 5.46 -0.27 0.09
CA ILE A 26 5.25 -0.06 -1.34
C ILE A 26 6.05 -1.08 -2.15
N SER A 27 5.43 -1.63 -3.18
CA SER A 27 6.03 -2.63 -4.09
C SER A 27 6.45 -2.01 -5.41
N ALA A 28 5.78 -0.93 -5.83
CA ALA A 28 6.01 -0.30 -7.13
C ALA A 28 5.97 1.22 -7.05
N VAL A 29 6.74 1.85 -7.92
CA VAL A 29 6.70 3.27 -8.22
C VAL A 29 6.40 3.44 -9.71
N LEU A 30 5.38 4.23 -10.03
CA LEU A 30 5.05 4.63 -11.39
C LEU A 30 5.59 6.05 -11.60
N ALA A 31 6.75 6.16 -12.23
CA ALA A 31 7.39 7.45 -12.52
C ALA A 31 6.94 7.95 -13.90
N VAL A 32 6.13 9.01 -13.93
CA VAL A 32 5.54 9.50 -15.17
C VAL A 32 6.56 10.25 -16.02
N GLY A 33 6.90 9.68 -17.17
CA GLY A 33 7.90 10.17 -18.11
C GLY A 33 9.33 9.71 -17.77
N ASP A 34 10.12 9.45 -18.82
CA ASP A 34 11.46 8.90 -18.67
C ASP A 34 12.40 9.82 -17.86
N ASP A 35 12.36 11.13 -18.07
CA ASP A 35 13.17 12.08 -17.32
C ASP A 35 12.89 12.04 -15.81
N THR A 36 11.62 11.84 -15.42
CA THR A 36 11.22 11.68 -14.03
C THR A 36 11.75 10.37 -13.45
N ALA A 37 11.62 9.29 -14.22
CA ALA A 37 12.09 7.97 -13.82
C ALA A 37 13.61 7.95 -13.66
N ASP A 38 14.35 8.52 -14.61
CA ASP A 38 15.81 8.59 -14.57
C ASP A 38 16.28 9.34 -13.31
N ARG A 39 15.71 10.51 -13.03
CA ARG A 39 16.04 11.30 -11.83
C ARG A 39 15.69 10.55 -10.54
N PHE A 40 14.55 9.87 -10.49
CA PHE A 40 14.12 9.09 -9.33
C PHE A 40 15.11 7.94 -9.07
N VAL A 41 15.43 7.15 -10.09
CA VAL A 41 16.34 6.01 -10.02
C VAL A 41 17.75 6.47 -9.65
N GLU A 42 18.26 7.55 -10.29
CA GLU A 42 19.57 8.11 -10.01
C GLU A 42 19.73 8.54 -8.54
N GLN A 43 18.69 9.14 -7.95
CA GLN A 43 18.72 9.58 -6.56
C GLN A 43 18.47 8.46 -5.56
N LEU A 44 17.62 7.48 -5.90
CA LEU A 44 17.27 6.39 -5.00
C LEU A 44 18.36 5.32 -4.92
N ALA A 45 18.96 4.94 -6.05
CA ALA A 45 19.90 3.83 -6.11
C ALA A 45 21.10 3.95 -5.14
N PRO A 46 21.75 5.12 -4.98
CA PRO A 46 22.82 5.27 -3.99
C PRO A 46 22.34 5.06 -2.56
N LYS A 47 21.13 5.50 -2.22
CA LYS A 47 20.56 5.32 -0.88
C LYS A 47 20.27 3.84 -0.60
N VAL A 48 19.73 3.10 -1.57
CA VAL A 48 19.49 1.66 -1.44
C VAL A 48 20.81 0.89 -1.26
N ARG A 49 21.84 1.23 -2.03
CA ARG A 49 23.19 0.62 -1.86
C ARG A 49 23.83 0.93 -0.52
N ALA A 50 23.52 2.08 0.07
CA ALA A 50 24.09 2.53 1.33
C ALA A 50 23.35 2.00 2.55
N LEU A 51 22.22 1.26 2.40
CA LEU A 51 21.47 0.67 3.49
C LEU A 51 22.36 -0.17 4.39
N LYS A 52 22.37 0.15 5.67
CA LYS A 52 23.07 -0.62 6.69
C LYS A 52 22.21 -1.80 7.14
N ILE A 53 22.59 -2.97 6.67
CA ILE A 53 21.89 -4.22 6.94
C ILE A 53 22.64 -4.98 8.02
N GLY A 54 21.94 -5.44 9.04
CA GLY A 54 22.56 -6.13 10.15
C GLY A 54 21.58 -6.60 11.20
N GLN A 55 22.11 -7.00 12.35
CA GLN A 55 21.32 -7.41 13.49
C GLN A 55 20.66 -6.18 14.15
N TYR A 56 19.47 -6.37 14.70
CA TYR A 56 18.63 -5.27 15.21
C TYR A 56 19.22 -4.47 16.37
N ASP A 57 20.13 -5.05 17.12
CA ASP A 57 20.81 -4.44 18.28
C ASP A 57 22.15 -3.79 17.93
N GLU A 58 22.59 -3.88 16.69
CA GLU A 58 23.80 -3.19 16.22
C GLU A 58 23.53 -1.70 15.94
N PRO A 59 24.34 -0.78 16.48
CA PRO A 59 24.13 0.64 16.27
C PRO A 59 24.18 1.05 14.81
N GLY A 60 23.14 1.76 14.36
CA GLY A 60 23.05 2.33 13.03
C GLY A 60 22.58 1.35 11.95
N VAL A 61 22.16 0.14 12.31
CA VAL A 61 21.45 -0.76 11.40
C VAL A 61 20.08 -0.19 11.05
N GLU A 62 19.75 -0.21 9.76
CA GLU A 62 18.52 0.35 9.19
C GLU A 62 17.55 -0.74 8.73
N MET A 63 18.07 -1.91 8.37
CA MET A 63 17.26 -3.03 7.89
C MET A 63 17.79 -4.36 8.47
N GLY A 64 16.89 -5.14 9.05
CA GLY A 64 17.16 -6.47 9.58
C GLY A 64 16.99 -7.58 8.54
N PRO A 65 17.02 -8.86 8.99
CA PRO A 65 16.77 -10.01 8.12
C PRO A 65 15.29 -10.11 7.74
N VAL A 66 15.00 -10.85 6.66
CA VAL A 66 13.65 -11.31 6.35
C VAL A 66 13.22 -12.45 7.28
N ILE A 67 11.92 -12.78 7.29
CA ILE A 67 11.33 -13.61 8.35
C ILE A 67 11.83 -15.06 8.37
N THR A 68 12.07 -15.68 7.21
CA THR A 68 12.49 -17.09 7.08
C THR A 68 13.44 -17.32 5.91
N ALA A 69 14.07 -18.51 5.86
CA ALA A 69 14.87 -18.96 4.72
C ALA A 69 14.01 -19.10 3.45
N GLU A 70 12.78 -19.57 3.59
CA GLU A 70 11.83 -19.71 2.48
C GLU A 70 11.46 -18.33 1.91
N SER A 71 11.23 -17.34 2.77
CA SER A 71 11.01 -15.95 2.35
C SER A 71 12.20 -15.41 1.58
N LYS A 72 13.44 -15.63 2.08
CA LYS A 72 14.67 -15.25 1.37
C LYS A 72 14.73 -15.86 -0.01
N ALA A 73 14.58 -17.18 -0.11
CA ALA A 73 14.65 -17.92 -1.38
C ALA A 73 13.57 -17.45 -2.37
N ARG A 74 12.35 -17.18 -1.88
CA ARG A 74 11.24 -16.67 -2.69
C ARG A 74 11.53 -15.26 -3.21
N ILE A 75 12.01 -14.35 -2.36
CA ILE A 75 12.35 -12.97 -2.73
C ILE A 75 13.47 -12.96 -3.78
N GLU A 76 14.56 -13.71 -3.55
CA GLU A 76 15.66 -13.82 -4.50
C GLU A 76 15.19 -14.44 -5.83
N GLY A 77 14.27 -15.42 -5.79
CA GLY A 77 13.63 -16.01 -6.96
C GLY A 77 12.81 -15.02 -7.80
N TYR A 78 12.10 -14.08 -7.15
CA TYR A 78 11.41 -13.00 -7.87
C TYR A 78 12.37 -12.03 -8.54
N ILE A 79 13.49 -11.70 -7.89
CA ILE A 79 14.52 -10.86 -8.51
C ILE A 79 15.13 -11.55 -9.73
N ASP A 80 15.44 -12.85 -9.61
CA ASP A 80 15.92 -13.67 -10.73
C ASP A 80 14.92 -13.70 -11.89
N GLN A 81 13.63 -13.81 -11.59
CA GLN A 81 12.60 -13.83 -12.61
C GLN A 81 12.42 -12.46 -13.26
N GLY A 82 12.41 -11.38 -12.49
CA GLY A 82 12.31 -10.02 -13.05
C GLY A 82 13.47 -9.68 -13.99
N GLU A 83 14.70 -10.08 -13.65
CA GLU A 83 15.87 -9.95 -14.52
C GLU A 83 15.71 -10.75 -15.81
N LYS A 84 15.23 -12.00 -15.74
CA LYS A 84 14.96 -12.85 -16.92
C LYS A 84 13.85 -12.28 -17.80
N ASP A 85 12.86 -11.66 -17.21
CA ASP A 85 11.74 -11.03 -17.91
C ASP A 85 12.13 -9.70 -18.57
N GLY A 86 13.33 -9.19 -18.28
CA GLY A 86 13.92 -8.00 -18.91
C GLY A 86 13.89 -6.72 -18.06
N ALA A 87 13.61 -6.82 -16.77
CA ALA A 87 13.80 -5.69 -15.85
C ALA A 87 15.29 -5.39 -15.66
N ASP A 88 15.64 -4.11 -15.58
CA ASP A 88 17.00 -3.67 -15.25
C ASP A 88 17.24 -3.77 -13.75
N VAL A 89 18.16 -4.61 -13.31
CA VAL A 89 18.55 -4.71 -11.89
C VAL A 89 19.54 -3.58 -11.56
N VAL A 90 19.02 -2.44 -11.12
CA VAL A 90 19.83 -1.25 -10.82
C VAL A 90 20.61 -1.41 -9.52
N VAL A 91 19.99 -2.02 -8.52
CA VAL A 91 20.63 -2.44 -7.26
C VAL A 91 20.22 -3.88 -7.00
N ASP A 92 21.21 -4.74 -6.78
CA ASP A 92 21.01 -6.16 -6.55
C ASP A 92 21.24 -6.50 -5.07
N GLY A 93 20.20 -6.97 -4.41
CA GLY A 93 20.25 -7.38 -3.00
C GLY A 93 20.47 -8.87 -2.78
N ARG A 94 20.57 -9.66 -3.86
CA ARG A 94 20.76 -11.12 -3.78
C ARG A 94 22.13 -11.47 -3.22
N GLY A 95 22.20 -12.63 -2.57
CA GLY A 95 23.45 -13.23 -2.13
C GLY A 95 24.18 -12.48 -1.01
N LEU A 96 23.54 -11.53 -0.34
CA LEU A 96 24.12 -10.80 0.78
C LEU A 96 24.52 -11.79 1.88
N LYS A 97 25.80 -11.68 2.32
CA LYS A 97 26.34 -12.42 3.47
C LYS A 97 26.93 -11.43 4.45
N LEU A 98 26.50 -11.53 5.71
CA LEU A 98 27.05 -10.74 6.78
C LEU A 98 28.02 -11.59 7.60
N GLN A 99 29.19 -11.03 7.90
CA GLN A 99 30.21 -11.71 8.70
C GLN A 99 29.66 -12.02 10.11
N GLY A 100 29.74 -13.28 10.51
CA GLY A 100 29.21 -13.77 11.78
C GLY A 100 27.73 -14.13 11.77
N TYR A 101 27.04 -13.94 10.63
CA TYR A 101 25.62 -14.25 10.43
C TYR A 101 25.40 -14.94 9.08
N GLU A 102 26.32 -15.81 8.67
CA GLU A 102 26.36 -16.44 7.34
C GLU A 102 25.10 -17.28 7.05
N ASP A 103 24.50 -17.85 8.10
CA ASP A 103 23.26 -18.62 8.03
C ASP A 103 21.99 -17.76 8.24
N GLY A 104 22.15 -16.45 8.39
CA GLY A 104 21.05 -15.51 8.57
C GLY A 104 20.26 -15.25 7.29
N PHE A 105 19.00 -14.88 7.44
CA PHE A 105 18.08 -14.65 6.33
C PHE A 105 18.16 -13.20 5.80
N PHE A 106 19.37 -12.69 5.63
CA PHE A 106 19.59 -11.33 5.15
C PHE A 106 19.48 -11.27 3.63
N VAL A 107 18.74 -10.25 3.13
CA VAL A 107 18.63 -9.90 1.72
C VAL A 107 18.89 -8.40 1.61
N GLY A 108 19.67 -7.98 0.65
CA GLY A 108 19.92 -6.57 0.38
C GLY A 108 18.70 -5.86 -0.20
N GLY A 109 18.69 -4.52 -0.15
CA GLY A 109 17.71 -3.74 -0.90
C GLY A 109 17.89 -3.95 -2.41
N THR A 110 16.81 -4.25 -3.13
CA THR A 110 16.81 -4.39 -4.58
C THR A 110 15.98 -3.29 -5.23
N LEU A 111 16.51 -2.70 -6.29
CA LEU A 111 15.80 -1.75 -7.13
C LEU A 111 15.77 -2.28 -8.56
N LEU A 112 14.57 -2.55 -9.05
CA LEU A 112 14.30 -2.97 -10.42
C LEU A 112 13.74 -1.77 -11.20
N ASP A 113 14.27 -1.55 -12.40
CA ASP A 113 13.79 -0.51 -13.30
C ASP A 113 13.25 -1.12 -14.60
N ARG A 114 12.50 -0.34 -15.37
CA ARG A 114 11.86 -0.76 -16.64
C ARG A 114 10.97 -1.98 -16.48
N VAL A 115 10.36 -2.10 -15.31
CA VAL A 115 9.38 -3.16 -15.03
C VAL A 115 8.12 -2.89 -15.85
N THR A 116 7.55 -3.96 -16.42
CA THR A 116 6.31 -3.90 -17.20
C THR A 116 5.15 -4.58 -16.45
N PRO A 117 3.88 -4.28 -16.78
CA PRO A 117 2.72 -4.80 -16.06
C PRO A 117 2.53 -6.32 -16.14
N ASP A 118 3.15 -6.99 -17.11
CA ASP A 118 3.08 -8.44 -17.31
C ASP A 118 4.13 -9.21 -16.51
N MET A 119 5.13 -8.55 -15.95
CA MET A 119 6.15 -9.17 -15.11
C MET A 119 5.59 -9.58 -13.74
N SER A 120 6.03 -10.74 -13.24
CA SER A 120 5.60 -11.24 -11.92
C SER A 120 6.03 -10.32 -10.77
N VAL A 121 7.16 -9.63 -10.90
CA VAL A 121 7.65 -8.65 -9.92
C VAL A 121 6.74 -7.41 -9.75
N TYR A 122 5.80 -7.19 -10.67
CA TYR A 122 4.75 -6.19 -10.54
C TYR A 122 3.41 -6.79 -10.10
N ARG A 123 3.04 -7.96 -10.64
CA ARG A 123 1.72 -8.55 -10.39
C ARG A 123 1.60 -9.21 -9.02
N ASP A 124 2.68 -9.84 -8.56
CA ASP A 124 2.65 -10.66 -7.36
C ASP A 124 3.17 -9.87 -6.14
N GLU A 125 2.67 -10.20 -4.95
CA GLU A 125 3.19 -9.64 -3.72
C GLU A 125 4.51 -10.32 -3.34
N ILE A 126 5.64 -9.64 -3.58
CA ILE A 126 6.97 -10.15 -3.24
C ILE A 126 7.17 -10.24 -1.72
N PHE A 127 6.69 -9.25 -0.96
CA PHE A 127 6.82 -9.14 0.49
C PHE A 127 8.27 -9.27 0.95
N GLY A 128 9.10 -8.37 0.46
CA GLY A 128 10.55 -8.29 0.67
C GLY A 128 11.12 -6.94 0.25
N PRO A 129 12.43 -6.69 0.43
CA PRO A 129 13.07 -5.39 0.18
C PRO A 129 13.34 -5.18 -1.34
N VAL A 130 12.30 -5.25 -2.14
CA VAL A 130 12.34 -5.11 -3.61
C VAL A 130 11.37 -4.02 -4.04
N LEU A 131 11.86 -3.04 -4.75
CA LEU A 131 11.05 -1.97 -5.35
C LEU A 131 11.15 -2.03 -6.87
N SER A 132 9.98 -2.06 -7.52
CA SER A 132 9.84 -2.07 -8.98
C SER A 132 9.50 -0.67 -9.48
N VAL A 133 10.21 -0.18 -10.51
CA VAL A 133 9.94 1.10 -11.16
C VAL A 133 9.35 0.85 -12.54
N LEU A 134 8.15 1.38 -12.76
CA LEU A 134 7.46 1.42 -14.06
C LEU A 134 7.53 2.84 -14.62
N ARG A 135 7.52 2.97 -15.94
CA ARG A 135 7.72 4.23 -16.66
C ARG A 135 6.54 4.60 -17.57
N PRO A 136 5.33 4.84 -17.01
CA PRO A 136 4.20 5.33 -17.81
C PRO A 136 4.54 6.69 -18.42
N GLN A 137 4.07 6.94 -19.65
CA GLN A 137 4.38 8.17 -20.36
C GLN A 137 3.43 9.31 -20.05
N SER A 138 2.30 9.02 -19.39
CA SER A 138 1.32 10.03 -19.00
C SER A 138 0.68 9.72 -17.64
N TYR A 139 0.05 10.74 -17.06
CA TYR A 139 -0.75 10.59 -15.84
C TYR A 139 -1.90 9.59 -16.04
N ASP A 140 -2.59 9.65 -17.17
CA ASP A 140 -3.70 8.74 -17.47
C ASP A 140 -3.24 7.28 -17.56
N GLU A 141 -2.09 7.03 -18.19
CA GLU A 141 -1.49 5.69 -18.24
C GLU A 141 -1.12 5.20 -16.84
N ALA A 142 -0.46 6.03 -16.03
CA ALA A 142 -0.12 5.68 -14.65
C ALA A 142 -1.36 5.36 -13.81
N ARG A 143 -2.40 6.19 -13.93
CA ARG A 143 -3.68 5.99 -13.25
C ARG A 143 -4.34 4.69 -13.68
N GLN A 144 -4.33 4.40 -14.99
CA GLN A 144 -4.93 3.17 -15.52
C GLN A 144 -4.20 1.93 -15.03
N LEU A 145 -2.86 1.91 -14.98
CA LEU A 145 -2.07 0.81 -14.42
C LEU A 145 -2.46 0.51 -12.96
N VAL A 146 -2.63 1.54 -12.14
CA VAL A 146 -3.09 1.37 -10.75
C VAL A 146 -4.52 0.82 -10.70
N MET A 147 -5.40 1.29 -11.60
CA MET A 147 -6.79 0.85 -11.64
C MET A 147 -6.96 -0.59 -12.12
N ASP A 148 -6.12 -1.04 -13.04
CA ASP A 148 -6.18 -2.39 -13.63
C ASP A 148 -5.53 -3.45 -12.75
N HIS A 149 -4.71 -3.05 -11.78
CA HIS A 149 -4.07 -4.00 -10.86
C HIS A 149 -5.12 -4.77 -10.06
N GLU A 150 -4.89 -6.06 -9.85
CA GLU A 150 -5.77 -6.97 -9.11
C GLU A 150 -5.97 -6.50 -7.66
N TYR A 151 -4.91 -6.03 -7.02
CA TYR A 151 -4.94 -5.53 -5.65
C TYR A 151 -5.28 -4.04 -5.59
N GLY A 152 -5.93 -3.65 -4.50
CA GLY A 152 -6.35 -2.28 -4.26
C GLY A 152 -6.22 -1.85 -2.80
N ASN A 153 -5.11 -2.23 -2.15
CA ASN A 153 -4.89 -1.93 -0.73
C ASN A 153 -4.61 -0.44 -0.52
N GLY A 154 -3.53 0.07 -1.08
CA GLY A 154 -3.16 1.46 -0.93
C GLY A 154 -2.34 1.98 -2.10
N THR A 155 -2.44 3.27 -2.35
CA THR A 155 -1.65 4.00 -3.35
C THR A 155 -1.35 5.41 -2.85
N ALA A 156 -0.36 6.06 -3.46
CA ALA A 156 -0.07 7.46 -3.18
C ALA A 156 0.30 8.20 -4.46
N ILE A 157 -0.06 9.48 -4.50
CA ILE A 157 0.42 10.41 -5.51
C ILE A 157 1.38 11.41 -4.87
N PHE A 158 2.52 11.65 -5.51
CA PHE A 158 3.46 12.71 -5.17
C PHE A 158 3.38 13.80 -6.22
N THR A 159 2.87 14.96 -5.84
CA THR A 159 2.63 16.10 -6.74
C THR A 159 2.55 17.40 -5.95
N ARG A 160 2.88 18.51 -6.59
CA ARG A 160 2.63 19.88 -6.12
C ARG A 160 1.37 20.49 -6.72
N ASP A 161 0.73 19.79 -7.65
CA ASP A 161 -0.51 20.22 -8.31
C ASP A 161 -1.73 19.73 -7.52
N GLY A 162 -2.49 20.67 -6.98
CA GLY A 162 -3.70 20.38 -6.19
C GLY A 162 -4.84 19.79 -7.03
N ASP A 163 -4.91 20.09 -8.32
CA ASP A 163 -5.94 19.55 -9.20
C ASP A 163 -5.64 18.09 -9.55
N ALA A 164 -4.38 17.77 -9.87
CA ALA A 164 -3.92 16.40 -10.07
C ALA A 164 -4.13 15.54 -8.80
N ALA A 165 -3.79 16.08 -7.62
CA ALA A 165 -3.99 15.39 -6.35
C ALA A 165 -5.47 15.09 -6.08
N ARG A 166 -6.35 16.04 -6.35
CA ARG A 166 -7.80 15.88 -6.17
C ARG A 166 -8.40 14.89 -7.17
N ASP A 167 -8.04 15.01 -8.44
CA ASP A 167 -8.48 14.09 -9.48
C ASP A 167 -8.08 12.66 -9.13
N PHE A 168 -6.82 12.44 -8.79
CA PHE A 168 -6.33 11.13 -8.38
C PHE A 168 -7.10 10.57 -7.19
N ALA A 169 -7.20 11.34 -6.10
CA ALA A 169 -7.85 10.88 -4.88
C ALA A 169 -9.33 10.53 -5.05
N THR A 170 -10.03 11.17 -5.99
CA THR A 170 -11.47 10.95 -6.24
C THR A 170 -11.76 9.91 -7.32
N SER A 171 -10.85 9.70 -8.27
CA SER A 171 -11.08 8.82 -9.42
C SER A 171 -10.46 7.42 -9.28
N ILE A 172 -9.48 7.25 -8.40
CA ILE A 172 -8.76 5.98 -8.27
C ILE A 172 -9.57 4.93 -7.51
N ASN A 173 -9.60 3.69 -8.02
CA ASN A 173 -10.34 2.58 -7.42
C ASN A 173 -9.46 1.78 -6.44
N ILE A 174 -9.01 2.43 -5.38
CA ILE A 174 -8.13 1.88 -4.34
C ILE A 174 -8.66 2.27 -2.96
N GLY A 175 -8.52 1.40 -1.97
CA GLY A 175 -9.11 1.59 -0.64
C GLY A 175 -8.49 2.70 0.19
N MET A 176 -7.18 2.92 0.08
CA MET A 176 -6.45 3.97 0.79
C MET A 176 -5.62 4.79 -0.18
N VAL A 177 -5.74 6.11 -0.11
CA VAL A 177 -5.04 7.04 -1.00
C VAL A 177 -4.27 8.07 -0.21
N GLY A 178 -2.98 8.19 -0.47
CA GLY A 178 -2.10 9.21 0.07
C GLY A 178 -1.83 10.34 -0.93
N VAL A 179 -1.76 11.56 -0.45
CA VAL A 179 -1.25 12.70 -1.21
C VAL A 179 0.03 13.15 -0.53
N ASN A 180 1.17 12.95 -1.19
CA ASN A 180 2.51 13.18 -0.63
C ASN A 180 2.78 12.40 0.68
N VAL A 181 2.07 11.30 0.88
CA VAL A 181 2.20 10.36 2.00
C VAL A 181 2.28 8.96 1.44
N PRO A 182 3.41 8.23 1.56
CA PRO A 182 3.61 6.96 0.88
C PRO A 182 2.79 5.82 1.48
N ILE A 183 2.49 5.89 2.78
CA ILE A 183 1.72 4.87 3.52
C ILE A 183 0.51 5.55 4.15
N PRO A 184 -0.65 5.57 3.47
CA PRO A 184 -1.83 6.34 3.88
C PRO A 184 -2.68 5.62 4.95
N VAL A 185 -2.06 5.03 5.96
CA VAL A 185 -2.77 4.35 7.06
C VAL A 185 -3.08 5.33 8.17
N PRO A 186 -4.37 5.57 8.48
CA PRO A 186 -4.76 6.44 9.59
C PRO A 186 -4.62 5.72 10.94
N VAL A 187 -4.81 6.47 12.04
CA VAL A 187 -4.94 5.87 13.37
C VAL A 187 -6.21 5.00 13.47
N ALA A 188 -6.15 3.95 14.30
CA ALA A 188 -7.12 2.85 14.32
C ALA A 188 -8.56 3.21 14.70
N TYR A 189 -8.85 4.41 15.18
CA TYR A 189 -10.24 4.84 15.39
C TYR A 189 -10.96 5.28 14.11
N HIS A 190 -10.21 5.49 13.01
CA HIS A 190 -10.78 5.63 11.67
C HIS A 190 -10.85 4.27 10.99
N SER A 191 -11.91 4.03 10.24
CA SER A 191 -12.02 2.85 9.42
C SER A 191 -11.14 2.98 8.19
N PHE A 192 -10.39 1.94 7.85
CA PHE A 192 -9.55 1.85 6.66
C PHE A 192 -9.40 0.40 6.22
N GLY A 193 -9.10 0.21 4.93
CA GLY A 193 -8.86 -1.11 4.36
C GLY A 193 -8.72 -1.06 2.86
N GLY A 194 -8.37 -2.21 2.28
CA GLY A 194 -8.23 -2.38 0.84
C GLY A 194 -9.55 -2.54 0.12
N TRP A 195 -9.49 -2.41 -1.20
CA TRP A 195 -10.54 -2.77 -2.13
C TRP A 195 -10.07 -3.93 -3.02
N LYS A 196 -10.87 -4.37 -3.96
CA LYS A 196 -10.57 -5.45 -4.92
C LYS A 196 -10.13 -6.74 -4.19
N ALA A 197 -9.12 -7.43 -4.70
CA ALA A 197 -8.59 -8.66 -4.09
C ALA A 197 -7.82 -8.42 -2.76
N SER A 198 -7.61 -7.17 -2.36
CA SER A 198 -6.99 -6.82 -1.07
C SER A 198 -7.95 -6.90 0.12
N MET A 199 -9.21 -7.24 -0.09
CA MET A 199 -10.20 -7.31 0.99
C MET A 199 -11.16 -8.48 0.81
N PHE A 200 -11.50 -9.12 1.92
CA PHE A 200 -12.55 -10.13 2.00
C PHE A 200 -13.77 -9.56 2.74
N GLY A 201 -14.89 -9.42 2.05
CA GLY A 201 -16.13 -8.85 2.59
C GLY A 201 -16.23 -7.33 2.38
N ASP A 202 -17.26 -6.72 2.99
CA ASP A 202 -17.66 -5.33 2.69
C ASP A 202 -17.24 -4.33 3.76
N HIS A 203 -16.79 -4.80 4.92
CA HIS A 203 -16.45 -3.95 6.06
C HIS A 203 -14.99 -4.08 6.47
N SER A 204 -14.34 -2.94 6.63
CA SER A 204 -13.01 -2.86 7.25
C SER A 204 -13.08 -3.21 8.74
N ILE A 205 -11.93 -3.50 9.36
CA ILE A 205 -11.86 -4.03 10.73
C ILE A 205 -11.64 -2.98 11.81
N HIS A 206 -11.35 -1.73 11.44
CA HIS A 206 -11.02 -0.64 12.35
C HIS A 206 -12.17 0.37 12.50
N GLY A 207 -12.14 1.15 13.58
CA GLY A 207 -13.15 2.15 13.86
C GLY A 207 -14.56 1.57 14.07
N MET A 208 -15.57 2.30 13.68
CA MET A 208 -16.97 1.86 13.81
C MET A 208 -17.32 0.63 12.96
N GLU A 209 -16.59 0.38 11.88
CA GLU A 209 -16.81 -0.81 11.05
C GLU A 209 -16.47 -2.10 11.83
N GLY A 210 -15.45 -2.06 12.70
CA GLY A 210 -15.18 -3.18 13.61
C GLY A 210 -16.34 -3.49 14.55
N VAL A 211 -17.02 -2.46 15.05
CA VAL A 211 -18.24 -2.66 15.87
C VAL A 211 -19.36 -3.28 15.04
N ARG A 212 -19.61 -2.76 13.85
CA ARG A 212 -20.64 -3.28 12.93
C ARG A 212 -20.38 -4.71 12.51
N PHE A 213 -19.13 -5.07 12.30
CA PHE A 213 -18.75 -6.44 11.91
C PHE A 213 -19.13 -7.48 12.96
N TYR A 214 -18.95 -7.20 14.25
CA TYR A 214 -19.23 -8.12 15.35
C TYR A 214 -20.63 -7.99 15.94
N THR A 215 -21.48 -7.11 15.42
CA THR A 215 -22.83 -6.86 15.93
C THR A 215 -23.88 -6.98 14.83
N ARG A 216 -25.13 -7.12 15.24
CA ARG A 216 -26.28 -7.09 14.34
C ARG A 216 -27.20 -5.95 14.75
N LEU A 217 -27.64 -5.19 13.76
CA LEU A 217 -28.67 -4.19 13.97
C LEU A 217 -30.00 -4.87 14.29
N LYS A 218 -30.65 -4.46 15.37
CA LYS A 218 -31.98 -4.89 15.73
C LYS A 218 -32.90 -3.67 15.82
N THR A 219 -33.92 -3.66 14.98
CA THR A 219 -34.96 -2.63 15.03
C THR A 219 -36.09 -3.11 15.91
N VAL A 220 -36.49 -2.30 16.89
CA VAL A 220 -37.63 -2.54 17.75
C VAL A 220 -38.57 -1.35 17.64
N THR A 221 -39.79 -1.62 17.18
CA THR A 221 -40.87 -0.64 17.19
C THR A 221 -41.88 -1.07 18.26
N ALA A 222 -42.13 -0.20 19.22
CA ALA A 222 -43.06 -0.48 20.32
C ALA A 222 -44.10 0.62 20.44
N ARG A 223 -45.32 0.23 20.73
CA ARG A 223 -46.40 1.16 21.08
C ARG A 223 -46.96 0.74 22.44
N TRP A 224 -46.91 1.59 23.41
CA TRP A 224 -47.46 1.33 24.72
C TRP A 224 -48.91 1.82 24.74
N PRO A 225 -49.89 0.96 25.09
CA PRO A 225 -51.26 1.41 25.19
C PRO A 225 -51.43 2.33 26.38
N SER A 226 -52.07 3.47 26.15
CA SER A 226 -52.45 4.41 27.17
C SER A 226 -53.94 4.22 27.47
N GLY A 227 -54.27 3.51 28.56
CA GLY A 227 -55.65 3.38 29.03
C GLY A 227 -56.51 2.33 28.29
N ILE A 228 -57.81 2.37 28.54
CA ILE A 228 -58.83 1.45 28.03
C ILE A 228 -59.06 1.72 26.55
N LYS A 229 -59.10 0.66 25.79
CA LYS A 229 -59.07 0.52 24.33
C LYS A 229 -59.95 1.53 23.59
N GLU A 230 -59.34 2.36 22.78
CA GLU A 230 -59.95 2.91 21.58
C GLU A 230 -59.71 1.92 20.40
N GLY A 231 -60.70 1.75 19.54
CA GLY A 231 -60.65 0.84 18.42
C GLY A 231 -59.54 1.07 17.44
N ALA A 232 -59.33 0.19 16.50
CA ALA A 232 -58.29 0.28 15.48
C ALA A 232 -58.39 1.60 14.67
N VAL A 233 -57.31 2.35 14.67
CA VAL A 233 -57.17 3.57 13.84
C VAL A 233 -56.40 3.20 12.59
N PHE A 234 -57.05 3.28 11.44
CA PHE A 234 -56.44 2.96 10.13
C PHE A 234 -55.75 4.15 9.43
N ASN A 235 -55.65 5.31 10.11
CA ASN A 235 -55.03 6.48 9.56
C ASN A 235 -53.61 6.67 10.12
N PHE A 236 -52.65 6.80 9.25
CA PHE A 236 -51.34 7.36 9.59
C PHE A 236 -51.51 8.88 9.73
N SER A 237 -51.69 9.37 10.93
CA SER A 237 -51.66 10.82 11.16
C SER A 237 -50.24 11.34 10.92
N ALA A 238 -50.06 12.14 9.88
CA ALA A 238 -48.89 13.00 9.76
C ALA A 238 -48.87 13.95 10.97
N GLY A 239 -47.86 13.75 11.84
CA GLY A 239 -47.41 14.64 12.92
C GLY A 239 -48.46 15.51 13.60
N SER A 240 -49.06 15.05 14.70
CA SER A 240 -49.66 15.95 15.66
C SER A 240 -48.54 16.56 16.52
N GLU A 241 -48.55 17.86 16.58
CA GLU A 241 -47.70 18.72 17.42
C GLU A 241 -47.52 18.15 18.85
N VAL A 242 -46.25 18.05 19.24
CA VAL A 242 -45.87 17.80 20.61
C VAL A 242 -46.12 19.11 21.36
N GLN A 243 -47.10 19.13 22.25
CA GLN A 243 -47.21 20.10 23.33
C GLN A 243 -46.30 19.72 24.50
#